data_da16c46c5dd098c6c620604e845fa963
#
_entry.id   da16c46c5dd098c6c620604e845fa963
#
_cell.length_a   1.000
_cell.length_b   1.000
_cell.length_c   1.000
_cell.angle_alpha   90.00
_cell.angle_beta   90.00
_cell.angle_gamma   90.00
#
_symmetry.space_group_name_H-M   'P 1'
#
loop_
_entity.id
_entity.type
_entity.pdbx_description
1 polymer ?
#
loop_
_entity_poly.entity_id
_entity_poly.type
_entity_poly.pdbx_seq_one_letter_code
_entity_poly.pdbx_strand_id
1 'polypeptide(L)'
;MKLIVCLDDRNGMSFAGRRQSKDICQREDMLALAVPGPLWMSPYSAREFDSLPDFVKADEAYLEKAREEDWCFVEREDVSAVADAITQIAIYRWNRHYPSDRKFPIALFENRWQLISRREFPGKSHETITLEVYDL
;
A
#
# COMPACT_ATOMS: atom_id res chain seq x y z
N MET A 1 -1.63 10.14 -8.47
CA MET A 1 -2.05 8.82 -8.00
C MET A 1 -1.99 8.74 -6.49
N LYS A 2 -2.72 7.83 -5.91
CA LYS A 2 -2.75 7.59 -4.47
C LYS A 2 -2.15 6.22 -4.19
N LEU A 3 -1.28 6.13 -3.20
CA LEU A 3 -0.63 4.86 -2.87
C LEU A 3 -1.25 4.18 -1.67
N ILE A 4 -1.24 2.86 -1.69
CA ILE A 4 -1.49 2.01 -0.52
C ILE A 4 -0.26 1.15 -0.33
N VAL A 5 0.31 1.18 0.88
CA VAL A 5 1.49 0.35 1.22
C VAL A 5 1.29 -0.27 2.61
N CYS A 6 1.89 -1.44 2.81
CA CYS A 6 1.96 -2.08 4.12
C CYS A 6 3.40 -2.01 4.61
N LEU A 7 3.62 -1.46 5.80
CA LEU A 7 4.96 -1.21 6.33
C LEU A 7 5.11 -1.80 7.73
N ASP A 8 6.32 -2.30 8.02
CA ASP A 8 6.69 -2.70 9.37
C ASP A 8 7.10 -1.50 10.24
N ASP A 9 7.57 -1.75 11.45
CA ASP A 9 7.93 -0.72 12.41
C ASP A 9 9.08 0.20 11.95
N ARG A 10 9.87 -0.25 10.97
CA ARG A 10 11.03 0.48 10.44
C ARG A 10 10.84 0.91 8.99
N ASN A 11 9.58 1.00 8.55
CA ASN A 11 9.22 1.37 7.18
C ASN A 11 9.69 0.36 6.12
N GLY A 12 9.94 -0.88 6.52
CA GLY A 12 10.24 -1.97 5.61
C GLY A 12 9.00 -2.35 4.81
N MET A 13 9.16 -2.65 3.52
CA MET A 13 8.04 -3.04 2.66
C MET A 13 8.22 -4.43 2.05
N SER A 14 9.44 -4.87 1.79
CA SER A 14 9.69 -6.18 1.19
C SER A 14 11.05 -6.75 1.59
N PHE A 15 11.21 -8.05 1.39
CA PHE A 15 12.46 -8.78 1.63
C PHE A 15 12.63 -9.86 0.58
N ALA A 16 13.82 -9.92 -0.03
CA ALA A 16 14.17 -10.89 -1.07
C ALA A 16 13.15 -10.91 -2.22
N GLY A 17 12.63 -9.74 -2.60
CA GLY A 17 11.66 -9.59 -3.67
C GLY A 17 10.25 -10.08 -3.32
N ARG A 18 9.95 -10.25 -2.02
CA ARG A 18 8.65 -10.74 -1.54
C ARG A 18 8.05 -9.81 -0.51
N ARG A 19 6.71 -9.81 -0.38
CA ARG A 19 6.04 -9.10 0.71
C ARG A 19 6.54 -9.61 2.06
N GLN A 20 6.58 -8.73 3.05
CA GLN A 20 6.99 -9.11 4.41
C GLN A 20 5.92 -9.94 5.11
N SER A 21 4.66 -9.62 4.88
CA SER A 21 3.54 -10.28 5.55
C SER A 21 2.25 -10.06 4.77
N LYS A 22 1.19 -10.69 5.22
CA LYS A 22 -0.15 -10.53 4.66
C LYS A 22 -1.21 -10.74 5.74
N ASP A 23 -2.38 -10.15 5.54
CA ASP A 23 -3.49 -10.27 6.47
C ASP A 23 -4.79 -10.05 5.71
N ILE A 24 -5.74 -10.97 5.85
CA ILE A 24 -7.00 -10.88 5.12
C ILE A 24 -7.82 -9.66 5.54
N CYS A 25 -7.74 -9.27 6.82
CA CYS A 25 -8.45 -8.09 7.31
C CYS A 25 -7.90 -6.81 6.68
N GLN A 26 -6.58 -6.72 6.48
CA GLN A 26 -5.96 -5.61 5.77
C GLN A 26 -6.43 -5.56 4.31
N ARG A 27 -6.49 -6.71 3.64
CA ARG A 27 -6.92 -6.75 2.25
C ARG A 27 -8.37 -6.35 2.07
N GLU A 28 -9.25 -6.81 2.94
CA GLU A 28 -10.66 -6.42 2.94
C GLU A 28 -10.82 -4.92 3.20
N ASP A 29 -10.06 -4.38 4.15
CA ASP A 29 -10.07 -2.95 4.46
C ASP A 29 -9.60 -2.12 3.26
N MET A 30 -8.55 -2.56 2.59
CA MET A 30 -8.01 -1.89 1.41
C MET A 30 -9.03 -1.85 0.27
N LEU A 31 -9.70 -2.95 0.01
CA LEU A 31 -10.73 -2.99 -1.03
C LEU A 31 -11.87 -2.02 -0.73
N ALA A 32 -12.26 -1.92 0.54
CA ALA A 32 -13.29 -0.97 0.96
C ALA A 32 -12.80 0.49 0.84
N LEU A 33 -11.54 0.75 1.19
CA LEU A 33 -10.93 2.08 1.07
C LEU A 33 -10.88 2.55 -0.37
N ALA A 34 -10.57 1.67 -1.31
CA ALA A 34 -10.31 2.03 -2.70
C ALA A 34 -11.57 2.13 -3.56
N VAL A 35 -12.75 1.77 -3.05
CA VAL A 35 -14.01 1.91 -3.80
C VAL A 35 -14.25 3.37 -4.19
N PRO A 36 -14.69 3.69 -5.41
CA PRO A 36 -14.97 2.80 -6.54
C PRO A 36 -13.76 2.49 -7.44
N GLY A 37 -12.57 2.81 -7.01
CA GLY A 37 -11.36 2.58 -7.77
C GLY A 37 -11.16 3.58 -8.92
N PRO A 38 -10.34 3.24 -9.94
CA PRO A 38 -9.59 1.98 -10.04
C PRO A 38 -8.56 1.77 -8.93
N LEU A 39 -8.36 0.50 -8.59
CA LEU A 39 -7.26 0.07 -7.75
C LEU A 39 -6.31 -0.78 -8.60
N TRP A 40 -5.11 -0.28 -8.79
CA TRP A 40 -4.08 -0.93 -9.58
C TRP A 40 -3.14 -1.73 -8.68
N MET A 41 -2.65 -2.86 -9.18
CA MET A 41 -1.62 -3.64 -8.52
C MET A 41 -0.88 -4.49 -9.54
N SER A 42 0.27 -5.04 -9.13
CA SER A 42 0.99 -5.98 -9.98
C SER A 42 0.25 -7.33 -10.03
N PRO A 43 0.50 -8.15 -11.07
CA PRO A 43 -0.02 -9.53 -11.08
C PRO A 43 0.43 -10.35 -9.87
N TYR A 44 1.63 -10.08 -9.35
CA TYR A 44 2.13 -10.69 -8.13
C TYR A 44 1.19 -10.45 -6.94
N SER A 45 0.77 -9.20 -6.75
CA SER A 45 -0.16 -8.84 -5.67
C SER A 45 -1.56 -9.42 -5.93
N ALA A 46 -2.02 -9.37 -7.17
CA ALA A 46 -3.35 -9.83 -7.55
C ALA A 46 -3.55 -11.33 -7.30
N ARG A 47 -2.50 -12.13 -7.41
CA ARG A 47 -2.58 -13.58 -7.21
C ARG A 47 -2.95 -13.99 -5.79
N GLU A 48 -2.82 -13.09 -4.82
CA GLU A 48 -3.19 -13.38 -3.43
C GLU A 48 -4.68 -13.28 -3.15
N PHE A 49 -5.47 -12.84 -4.12
CA PHE A 49 -6.91 -12.72 -3.97
C PHE A 49 -7.59 -13.86 -4.72
N ASP A 50 -8.55 -14.54 -4.08
CA ASP A 50 -9.36 -15.59 -4.71
C ASP A 50 -10.29 -15.00 -5.77
N SER A 51 -10.79 -13.78 -5.51
CA SER A 51 -11.70 -13.07 -6.39
C SER A 51 -11.43 -11.58 -6.24
N LEU A 52 -11.38 -10.86 -7.37
CA LEU A 52 -11.16 -9.43 -7.39
C LEU A 52 -12.41 -8.69 -7.87
N PRO A 53 -12.79 -7.58 -7.20
CA PRO A 53 -13.83 -6.70 -7.73
C PRO A 53 -13.46 -6.13 -9.09
N ASP A 54 -14.46 -5.73 -9.87
CA ASP A 54 -14.26 -5.21 -11.22
C ASP A 54 -13.40 -3.93 -11.26
N PHE A 55 -13.35 -3.17 -10.17
CA PHE A 55 -12.56 -1.95 -10.11
C PHE A 55 -11.06 -2.21 -9.90
N VAL A 56 -10.65 -3.44 -9.63
CA VAL A 56 -9.23 -3.81 -9.47
C VAL A 56 -8.64 -4.18 -10.81
N LYS A 57 -7.48 -3.60 -11.12
CA LYS A 57 -6.74 -3.82 -12.37
C LYS A 57 -5.33 -4.32 -12.06
N ALA A 58 -4.96 -5.44 -12.66
CA ALA A 58 -3.64 -6.04 -12.50
C ALA A 58 -2.82 -5.84 -13.78
N ASP A 59 -1.64 -5.23 -13.64
CA ASP A 59 -0.75 -4.96 -14.78
C ASP A 59 0.68 -4.74 -14.25
N GLU A 60 1.67 -5.33 -14.92
CA GLU A 60 3.07 -5.13 -14.53
C GLU A 60 3.49 -3.65 -14.59
N ALA A 61 2.93 -2.88 -15.50
CA ALA A 61 3.23 -1.46 -15.66
C ALA A 61 2.21 -0.56 -14.96
N TYR A 62 1.59 -1.04 -13.87
CA TYR A 62 0.48 -0.33 -13.23
C TYR A 62 0.84 1.07 -12.74
N LEU A 63 2.07 1.29 -12.28
CA LEU A 63 2.51 2.62 -11.82
C LEU A 63 2.61 3.63 -12.96
N GLU A 64 2.78 3.16 -14.20
CA GLU A 64 2.80 4.02 -15.39
C GLU A 64 1.41 4.28 -15.94
N LYS A 65 0.47 3.36 -15.71
CA LYS A 65 -0.91 3.43 -16.23
C LYS A 65 -1.87 4.15 -15.31
N ALA A 66 -1.61 4.18 -14.02
CA ALA A 66 -2.49 4.82 -13.04
C ALA A 66 -2.63 6.31 -13.30
N ARG A 67 -3.84 6.82 -13.13
CA ARG A 67 -4.20 8.23 -13.30
C ARG A 67 -4.21 8.95 -11.96
N GLU A 68 -4.43 10.25 -12.00
CA GLU A 68 -4.36 11.14 -10.83
C GLU A 68 -5.21 10.68 -9.64
N GLU A 69 -6.43 10.22 -9.90
CA GLU A 69 -7.35 9.80 -8.84
C GLU A 69 -7.30 8.31 -8.52
N ASP A 70 -6.49 7.55 -9.24
CA ASP A 70 -6.42 6.10 -9.07
C ASP A 70 -5.60 5.71 -7.84
N TRP A 71 -5.98 4.60 -7.22
CA TRP A 71 -5.21 3.95 -6.16
C TRP A 71 -4.24 2.94 -6.73
N CYS A 72 -3.06 2.83 -6.12
CA CYS A 72 -2.05 1.81 -6.46
C CYS A 72 -1.63 1.08 -5.19
N PHE A 73 -1.82 -0.23 -5.15
CA PHE A 73 -1.31 -1.06 -4.06
C PHE A 73 0.11 -1.51 -4.40
N VAL A 74 1.08 -1.04 -3.62
CA VAL A 74 2.51 -1.30 -3.86
C VAL A 74 3.03 -2.19 -2.76
N GLU A 75 3.61 -3.34 -3.12
CA GLU A 75 4.19 -4.26 -2.14
C GLU A 75 5.71 -4.34 -2.22
N ARG A 76 6.28 -4.25 -3.41
CA ARG A 76 7.72 -4.49 -3.59
C ARG A 76 8.40 -3.58 -4.62
N GLU A 77 7.64 -2.75 -5.31
CA GLU A 77 8.19 -1.84 -6.32
C GLU A 77 8.75 -0.56 -5.68
N ASP A 78 9.79 -0.03 -6.29
CA ASP A 78 10.34 1.27 -5.92
C ASP A 78 9.45 2.38 -6.51
N VAL A 79 8.95 3.26 -5.66
CA VAL A 79 8.06 4.35 -6.08
C VAL A 79 8.79 5.67 -6.31
N SER A 80 10.11 5.70 -6.18
CA SER A 80 10.88 6.95 -6.28
C SER A 80 10.67 7.65 -7.61
N ALA A 81 10.57 6.89 -8.70
CA ALA A 81 10.40 7.45 -10.05
C ALA A 81 9.04 8.14 -10.26
N VAL A 82 8.03 7.80 -9.47
CA VAL A 82 6.67 8.37 -9.58
C VAL A 82 6.29 9.26 -8.39
N ALA A 83 7.26 9.55 -7.52
CA ALA A 83 7.02 10.28 -6.28
C ALA A 83 6.27 11.61 -6.49
N ASP A 84 6.61 12.36 -7.55
CA ASP A 84 5.99 13.65 -7.83
C ASP A 84 4.52 13.55 -8.27
N ALA A 85 4.10 12.37 -8.73
CA ALA A 85 2.72 12.14 -9.16
C ALA A 85 1.83 11.65 -8.00
N ILE A 86 2.40 11.39 -6.83
CA ILE A 86 1.67 10.84 -5.69
C ILE A 86 1.05 12.00 -4.92
N THR A 87 -0.27 11.93 -4.69
CA THR A 87 -1.04 12.97 -4.01
C THR A 87 -1.54 12.54 -2.63
N GLN A 88 -1.59 11.24 -2.37
CA GLN A 88 -2.05 10.69 -1.09
C GLN A 88 -1.38 9.35 -0.85
N ILE A 89 -1.10 9.03 0.42
CA ILE A 89 -0.52 7.75 0.80
C ILE A 89 -1.34 7.17 1.97
N ALA A 90 -1.82 5.95 1.79
CA ALA A 90 -2.44 5.16 2.86
C ALA A 90 -1.45 4.10 3.31
N ILE A 91 -1.01 4.18 4.55
CA ILE A 91 -0.04 3.27 5.14
C ILE A 91 -0.75 2.35 6.13
N TYR A 92 -0.70 1.05 5.85
CA TYR A 92 -1.09 0.03 6.80
C TYR A 92 0.15 -0.40 7.59
N ARG A 93 0.16 -0.13 8.89
CA ARG A 93 1.24 -0.53 9.78
C ARG A 93 0.92 -1.90 10.36
N TRP A 94 1.84 -2.88 10.16
CA TRP A 94 1.71 -4.21 10.75
C TRP A 94 1.86 -4.18 12.27
N ASN A 95 2.52 -3.15 12.80
CA ASN A 95 2.88 -3.03 14.21
C ASN A 95 3.77 -4.19 14.66
N ARG A 96 4.64 -4.60 13.76
CA ARG A 96 5.67 -5.62 13.96
C ARG A 96 6.92 -5.25 13.19
N HIS A 97 8.03 -5.86 13.57
CA HIS A 97 9.28 -5.77 12.84
C HIS A 97 9.46 -7.05 12.02
N TYR A 98 9.80 -6.88 10.75
CA TYR A 98 10.11 -7.98 9.83
C TYR A 98 11.46 -7.72 9.16
N PRO A 99 12.18 -8.76 8.68
CA PRO A 99 13.33 -8.54 7.82
C PRO A 99 12.94 -7.73 6.59
N SER A 100 13.78 -6.78 6.19
CA SER A 100 13.55 -6.01 4.96
C SER A 100 14.88 -5.65 4.30
N ASP A 101 14.90 -5.67 2.96
CA ASP A 101 15.99 -5.14 2.15
C ASP A 101 15.49 -4.02 1.23
N ARG A 102 14.17 -3.75 1.24
CA ARG A 102 13.57 -2.58 0.59
C ARG A 102 12.68 -1.86 1.59
N LYS A 103 12.99 -0.60 1.81
CA LYS A 103 12.19 0.28 2.66
C LYS A 103 11.41 1.27 1.81
N PHE A 104 10.25 1.69 2.32
CA PHE A 104 9.50 2.75 1.70
C PHE A 104 10.29 4.06 1.83
N PRO A 105 10.42 4.86 0.74
CA PRO A 105 11.25 6.07 0.77
C PRO A 105 10.53 7.25 1.45
N ILE A 106 10.34 7.16 2.76
CA ILE A 106 9.65 8.15 3.58
C ILE A 106 10.22 9.55 3.35
N ALA A 107 11.55 9.68 3.24
CA ALA A 107 12.20 10.97 3.11
C ALA A 107 11.76 11.78 1.89
N LEU A 108 11.22 11.13 0.85
CA LEU A 108 10.70 11.81 -0.33
C LEU A 108 9.40 12.56 -0.04
N PHE A 109 8.70 12.22 1.03
CA PHE A 109 7.33 12.68 1.29
C PHE A 109 7.18 13.45 2.59
N GLU A 110 7.96 13.15 3.62
CA GLU A 110 7.72 13.64 4.99
C GLU A 110 7.74 15.15 5.15
N ASN A 111 8.40 15.89 4.24
CA ASN A 111 8.41 17.36 4.27
C ASN A 111 7.10 17.98 3.80
N ARG A 112 6.25 17.21 3.15
CA ARG A 112 5.03 17.74 2.53
C ARG A 112 3.78 16.94 2.86
N TRP A 113 3.88 15.89 3.68
CA TRP A 113 2.72 15.10 4.03
C TRP A 113 2.03 15.64 5.28
N GLN A 114 0.72 15.46 5.31
CA GLN A 114 -0.12 15.81 6.43
C GLN A 114 -1.00 14.62 6.78
N LEU A 115 -0.94 14.18 8.03
CA LEU A 115 -1.80 13.11 8.50
C LEU A 115 -3.24 13.60 8.54
N ILE A 116 -4.13 12.97 7.77
CA ILE A 116 -5.55 13.34 7.72
C ILE A 116 -6.47 12.35 8.42
N SER A 117 -6.02 11.11 8.62
CA SER A 117 -6.78 10.15 9.41
C SER A 117 -5.87 9.04 9.94
N ARG A 118 -6.26 8.49 11.08
CA ARG A 118 -5.61 7.35 11.69
C ARG A 118 -6.65 6.50 12.39
N ARG A 119 -6.65 5.20 12.15
CA ARG A 119 -7.51 4.27 12.88
C ARG A 119 -6.84 2.92 13.03
N GLU A 120 -7.27 2.16 14.01
CA GLU A 120 -6.77 0.83 14.28
C GLU A 120 -7.89 -0.18 14.17
N PHE A 121 -7.55 -1.40 13.76
CA PHE A 121 -8.50 -2.50 13.69
C PHE A 121 -7.77 -3.83 13.94
N PRO A 122 -8.49 -4.84 14.44
CA PRO A 122 -7.86 -6.15 14.65
C PRO A 122 -7.59 -6.84 13.32
N GLY A 123 -6.40 -7.42 13.19
CA GLY A 123 -6.06 -8.28 12.07
C GLY A 123 -6.44 -9.73 12.29
N LYS A 124 -6.24 -10.55 11.28
CA LYS A 124 -6.38 -12.00 11.37
C LYS A 124 -5.06 -12.65 11.85
N SER A 125 -3.97 -12.31 11.18
CA SER A 125 -2.62 -12.80 11.50
C SER A 125 -1.77 -11.76 12.25
N HIS A 126 -2.31 -10.58 12.47
CA HIS A 126 -1.72 -9.50 13.28
C HIS A 126 -2.71 -9.08 14.34
N GLU A 127 -2.21 -8.79 15.54
CA GLU A 127 -3.07 -8.41 16.66
C GLU A 127 -3.82 -7.11 16.37
N THR A 128 -3.09 -6.08 15.96
CA THR A 128 -3.65 -4.78 15.63
C THR A 128 -2.94 -4.23 14.41
N ILE A 129 -3.72 -3.74 13.44
CA ILE A 129 -3.21 -3.05 12.26
C ILE A 129 -3.63 -1.59 12.35
N THR A 130 -2.72 -0.67 12.03
CA THR A 130 -3.00 0.76 12.03
C THR A 130 -3.02 1.27 10.60
N LEU A 131 -4.09 1.97 10.21
CA LEU A 131 -4.15 2.69 8.93
C LEU A 131 -3.91 4.17 9.17
N GLU A 132 -2.89 4.69 8.52
CA GLU A 132 -2.57 6.13 8.51
C GLU A 132 -2.74 6.64 7.09
N VAL A 133 -3.50 7.71 6.91
CA VAL A 133 -3.69 8.33 5.59
C VAL A 133 -3.10 9.74 5.61
N TYR A 134 -2.23 10.00 4.65
CA TYR A 134 -1.53 11.27 4.50
C TYR A 134 -1.89 11.94 3.18
N ASP A 135 -2.18 13.23 3.22
CA ASP A 135 -2.22 14.09 2.03
C ASP A 135 -0.83 14.68 1.79
N LEU A 136 -0.52 14.90 0.52
CA LEU A 136 0.74 15.51 0.09
C LEU A 136 0.52 16.89 -0.53
#